data_45f618e80f90905071f989cb9ec2f376
#
_entry.id   45f618e80f90905071f989cb9ec2f376
#
_cell.length_a   1.000
_cell.length_b   1.000
_cell.length_c   1.000
_cell.angle_alpha   90.00
_cell.angle_beta   90.00
_cell.angle_gamma   90.00
#
_symmetry.space_group_name_H-M   'P 1'
#
loop_
_entity.id
_entity.type
_entity.pdbx_description
1 polymer ?
#
loop_
_entity_poly.entity_id
_entity_poly.type
_entity_poly.pdbx_seq_one_letter_code
_entity_poly.pdbx_strand_id
1 'polypeptide(L)' 'MQEGAKDAPILTINDIAAILRCSKTHVSHVLAGKVRGIPRLTHIAMGRRKLVRREWLDEWMENNKKQ' A
#
# COMPACT_ATOMS: atom_id res chain seq x y z
N MET A 1 -1.46 -18.59 14.85
CA MET A 1 -1.81 -18.34 14.02
C MET A 1 -1.57 -17.21 13.42
N GLN A 2 -1.43 -17.04 12.55
CA GLN A 2 -1.14 -15.94 11.95
C GLN A 2 -2.27 -15.30 11.42
N GLU A 3 -2.54 -14.21 11.83
CA GLU A 3 -3.62 -13.48 11.34
C GLU A 3 -3.38 -13.14 9.94
N GLY A 4 -4.27 -12.82 9.21
CA GLY A 4 -4.11 -12.38 7.86
C GLY A 4 -3.26 -11.13 7.78
N ALA A 5 -2.55 -10.98 6.69
CA ALA A 5 -1.68 -9.84 6.52
C ALA A 5 -2.43 -8.51 6.60
N LYS A 6 -3.68 -8.52 6.19
CA LYS A 6 -4.44 -7.28 6.18
C LYS A 6 -4.69 -6.74 7.58
N ASP A 7 -4.46 -7.57 8.61
CA ASP A 7 -4.62 -7.10 9.98
C ASP A 7 -3.31 -6.71 10.61
N ALA A 8 -2.21 -6.84 9.90
CA ALA A 8 -0.90 -6.51 10.44
C ALA A 8 -0.73 -4.99 10.51
N PRO A 9 -0.01 -4.49 11.52
CA PRO A 9 0.24 -3.04 11.59
C PRO A 9 1.22 -2.55 10.53
N ILE A 10 2.07 -3.44 10.02
CA ILE A 10 3.02 -3.12 8.96
C ILE A 10 2.73 -4.01 7.77
N LEU A 11 2.61 -3.42 6.60
CA LEU A 11 2.24 -4.14 5.40
C LEU A 11 3.37 -4.12 4.39
N THR A 12 3.50 -5.21 3.64
CA THR A 12 4.45 -5.28 2.54
C THR A 12 3.70 -4.97 1.25
N ILE A 13 4.43 -4.91 0.13
CA ILE A 13 3.79 -4.72 -1.17
C ILE A 13 2.82 -5.86 -1.46
N ASN A 14 3.19 -7.10 -1.11
CA ASN A 14 2.31 -8.24 -1.30
C ASN A 14 1.00 -8.06 -0.53
N ASP A 15 1.11 -7.60 0.71
CA ASP A 15 -0.07 -7.39 1.54
C ASP A 15 -0.99 -6.35 0.94
N ILE A 16 -0.41 -5.24 0.48
CA ILE A 16 -1.19 -4.16 -0.08
C ILE A 16 -1.87 -4.59 -1.37
N ALA A 17 -1.14 -5.34 -2.21
CA ALA A 17 -1.72 -5.83 -3.45
C ALA A 17 -2.93 -6.72 -3.16
N ALA A 18 -2.85 -7.55 -2.14
CA ALA A 18 -3.96 -8.41 -1.77
C ALA A 18 -5.14 -7.59 -1.24
N ILE A 19 -4.87 -6.61 -0.40
CA ILE A 19 -5.91 -5.77 0.16
C ILE A 19 -6.61 -4.98 -0.93
N LEU A 20 -5.85 -4.40 -1.84
CA LEU A 20 -6.42 -3.58 -2.91
C LEU A 20 -6.83 -4.39 -4.11
N ARG A 21 -6.51 -5.70 -4.11
CA ARG A 21 -6.87 -6.62 -5.19
C ARG A 21 -6.30 -6.15 -6.52
N CYS A 22 -5.04 -5.82 -6.51
CA CYS A 22 -4.36 -5.40 -7.73
C CYS A 22 -2.99 -6.07 -7.79
N SER A 23 -2.23 -5.80 -8.83
CA SER A 23 -0.93 -6.44 -8.99
C SER A 23 0.11 -5.76 -8.12
N LYS A 24 1.17 -6.51 -7.82
CA LYS A 24 2.29 -5.94 -7.06
C LYS A 24 2.98 -4.85 -7.86
N THR A 25 3.01 -4.99 -9.17
CA THR A 25 3.61 -3.99 -10.03
C THR A 25 2.87 -2.67 -9.91
N HIS A 26 1.53 -2.74 -9.88
CA HIS A 26 0.73 -1.53 -9.74
C HIS A 26 1.01 -0.86 -8.39
N VAL A 27 1.07 -1.65 -7.31
CA VAL A 27 1.37 -1.10 -5.99
C VAL A 27 2.74 -0.42 -6.00
N SER A 28 3.71 -1.07 -6.64
CA SER A 28 5.05 -0.51 -6.73
C SER A 28 5.03 0.85 -7.42
N HIS A 29 4.25 0.97 -8.50
CA HIS A 29 4.14 2.24 -9.21
C HIS A 29 3.46 3.31 -8.36
N VAL A 30 2.46 2.92 -7.57
CA VAL A 30 1.80 3.86 -6.68
C VAL A 30 2.79 4.40 -5.64
N LEU A 31 3.59 3.50 -5.07
CA LEU A 31 4.58 3.92 -4.08
C LEU A 31 5.64 4.84 -4.69
N ALA A 32 5.94 4.63 -5.94
CA ALA A 32 6.94 5.45 -6.63
C ALA A 32 6.35 6.77 -7.15
N GLY A 33 5.04 6.94 -7.04
CA GLY A 33 4.40 8.16 -7.51
C GLY A 33 4.25 8.20 -9.02
N LYS A 34 4.22 7.04 -9.68
CA LYS A 34 4.18 6.99 -11.13
C LYS A 34 2.78 6.87 -11.71
N VAL A 35 1.78 6.72 -10.87
CA VAL A 35 0.41 6.57 -11.36
C VAL A 35 -0.21 7.95 -11.46
N ARG A 36 -0.57 8.34 -12.68
CA ARG A 36 -1.12 9.66 -12.92
C ARG A 36 -2.46 9.84 -12.21
N GLY A 37 -2.62 10.95 -11.54
CA GLY A 37 -3.89 11.25 -10.88
C GLY A 37 -4.07 10.58 -9.54
N ILE A 38 -3.09 9.81 -9.10
CA ILE A 38 -3.17 9.12 -7.82
C ILE A 38 -2.00 9.58 -6.94
N PRO A 39 -2.27 10.10 -5.76
CA PRO A 39 -1.18 10.54 -4.89
C PRO A 39 -0.34 9.37 -4.43
N ARG A 40 0.91 9.67 -4.17
CA ARG A 40 1.86 8.68 -3.73
C ARG A 40 1.49 8.19 -2.34
N LEU A 41 1.58 6.88 -2.13
CA LEU A 41 1.32 6.30 -0.83
C LEU A 41 2.57 6.40 0.02
N THR A 42 2.44 6.95 1.20
CA THR A 42 3.54 7.09 2.14
C THR A 42 4.06 5.71 2.53
N HIS A 43 5.36 5.53 2.51
CA HIS A 43 5.94 4.24 2.83
C HIS A 43 7.34 4.40 3.39
N ILE A 44 7.86 3.34 3.96
CA ILE A 44 9.23 3.28 4.47
C ILE A 44 10.03 2.42 3.50
N ALA A 45 11.13 2.95 2.99
CA ALA A 45 12.00 2.18 2.12
C ALA A 45 13.14 1.60 2.95
N MET A 46 13.27 0.28 2.90
CA MET A 46 14.34 -0.39 3.62
C MET A 46 15.08 -1.27 2.62
N GLY A 47 16.08 -0.69 1.97
CA GLY A 47 16.78 -1.40 0.92
C GLY A 47 15.80 -1.74 -0.19
N ARG A 48 15.63 -3.01 -0.46
CA ARG A 48 14.71 -3.44 -1.50
C ARG A 48 13.29 -3.59 -1.00
N ARG A 49 13.08 -3.49 0.30
CA ARG A 49 11.76 -3.68 0.84
C ARG A 49 11.07 -2.35 1.04
N LYS A 50 9.79 -2.33 0.79
CA LYS A 50 8.98 -1.16 1.04
C LYS A 50 7.87 -1.57 1.98
N LEU A 51 7.71 -0.81 3.04
CA LEU A 51 6.76 -1.13 4.10
C LEU A 51 5.82 0.04 4.29
N VAL A 52 4.55 -0.27 4.58
CA VAL A 52 3.55 0.76 4.79
C VAL A 52 2.82 0.45 6.08
N ARG A 53 2.63 1.45 6.91
CA ARG A 53 1.84 1.24 8.11
C ARG A 53 0.38 1.12 7.69
N ARG A 54 -0.35 0.26 8.37
CA ARG A 54 -1.76 0.05 8.05
C ARG A 54 -2.55 1.35 8.08
N GLU A 55 -2.27 2.18 9.05
CA GLU A 55 -3.00 3.44 9.17
C GLU A 55 -2.71 4.38 8.00
N TRP A 56 -1.51 4.32 7.42
CA TRP A 56 -1.20 5.12 6.26
C TRP A 56 -2.00 4.67 5.04
N LEU A 57 -2.15 3.35 4.90
CA LEU A 57 -2.92 2.81 3.80
C LEU A 57 -4.39 3.18 3.95
N ASP A 58 -4.92 3.07 5.16
CA ASP A 58 -6.32 3.42 5.41
C ASP A 58 -6.57 4.88 5.07
N GLU A 59 -5.67 5.76 5.51
CA GLU A 59 -5.80 7.17 5.24
C GLU A 59 -5.71 7.47 3.74
N TRP A 60 -4.77 6.81 3.07
CA TRP A 60 -4.60 6.98 1.64
C TRP A 60 -5.86 6.53 0.88
N MET A 61 -6.47 5.44 1.31
CA MET A 61 -7.70 4.96 0.68
C MET A 61 -8.83 5.95 0.90
N GLU A 62 -8.94 6.54 2.08
CA GLU A 62 -9.96 7.54 2.33
C GLU A 62 -9.77 8.76 1.45
N ASN A 63 -8.54 9.20 1.31
CA ASN A 63 -8.24 10.37 0.50
C ASN A 63 -8.45 10.13 -0.98
N ASN A 64 -8.46 8.89 -1.40
CA ASN A 64 -8.64 8.55 -2.81
C ASN A 64 -10.03 8.00 -3.10
N LYS A 65 -10.91 8.05 -2.15
CA LYS A 65 -12.25 7.55 -2.33
C LYS A 65 -12.99 8.44 -3.31
N LYS A 66 -13.68 7.83 -4.26
CA LYS A 66 -14.47 8.58 -5.22
C LYS A 66 -15.94 8.33 -4.98
N GLN A 67 -16.72 9.33 -5.09
CA GLN A 67 -18.16 9.21 -4.85
C GLN A 67 -18.92 9.08 -6.14
#